data_dbb799e48894283e5ec252a3c403f27a
#
_entry.id   dbb799e48894283e5ec252a3c403f27a
#
_cell.length_a   1.000
_cell.length_b   1.000
_cell.length_c   1.000
_cell.angle_alpha   90.00
_cell.angle_beta   90.00
_cell.angle_gamma   90.00
#
_symmetry.space_group_name_H-M   'P 1'
#
loop_
_entity.id
_entity.type
_entity.pdbx_description
1 polymer ?
#
loop_
_entity_poly.entity_id
_entity_poly.type
_entity_poly.pdbx_seq_one_letter_code
_entity_poly.pdbx_strand_id
1 'polypeptide(L)'
;MGLLLALSGCKVAAKDIEHWKGTVKGPGKIQAVMLADKYDMELRVQAALALISMERTDRDGLADLQAALGRLDEAERGALIAGMIPGLEELMKKDPKQDGSASPMQIRAKDSAFLLITHAPPEVRQKLTMSVVNWYMEDFNGRSLAGNYSAEQVIRALGSPAAKVLTKGLNARMPQQALIKMAQLIGQLADPVARKEAGERIVAIEREMESAPFQAWVKDNVLGQAQRSNIKLEGPRLETIVEANRDSFINDGALPAMKWLAEDPTVKSRLLELAAVKSKTPAGNQRRVAALAALEGKVTSSDLPGIMELALDGTSPADVRDAAFDRVGDIKSAQALPSLWPLVASNDNPRLRWRAGELVLAIGGTAVVGEFFAKLPTAGDYASEELEGYATRMGQMTPPPTQLVRDQLAAQAWYNRVIAIRFFERKGGASDIEQLKGLTADKGSTKGPRWGKTKTVGDVAEEAVAAAKQRLAEPAAR
;
A
#
# COMPACT_ATOMS: atom_id res chain seq x y z
N MET A 1 -69.86 -1.80 -49.07
CA MET A 1 -69.85 -1.63 -47.60
C MET A 1 -68.68 -2.41 -47.05
N GLY A 2 -67.50 -1.73 -47.01
CA GLY A 2 -66.26 -2.34 -46.61
C GLY A 2 -65.99 -2.13 -45.12
N LEU A 3 -65.92 -3.24 -44.39
CA LEU A 3 -65.66 -3.24 -42.96
C LEU A 3 -64.19 -2.97 -42.75
N LEU A 4 -63.83 -1.74 -42.39
CA LEU A 4 -62.51 -1.39 -41.89
C LEU A 4 -62.42 -1.99 -40.48
N LEU A 5 -61.79 -3.18 -40.38
CA LEU A 5 -61.28 -3.72 -39.12
C LEU A 5 -60.17 -2.83 -38.66
N ALA A 6 -60.41 -1.88 -37.75
CA ALA A 6 -59.41 -1.17 -36.97
C ALA A 6 -58.66 -2.20 -36.10
N LEU A 7 -57.50 -2.66 -36.57
CA LEU A 7 -56.54 -3.36 -35.73
C LEU A 7 -56.05 -2.35 -34.69
N SER A 8 -56.77 -2.21 -33.60
CA SER A 8 -56.22 -1.59 -32.37
C SER A 8 -55.12 -2.51 -31.86
N GLY A 9 -53.91 -2.33 -32.39
CA GLY A 9 -52.73 -2.98 -31.86
C GLY A 9 -52.62 -2.63 -30.38
N CYS A 10 -52.66 -3.63 -29.50
CA CYS A 10 -52.43 -3.43 -28.07
C CYS A 10 -51.15 -2.63 -27.88
N LYS A 11 -51.29 -1.38 -27.43
CA LYS A 11 -50.17 -0.50 -27.16
C LYS A 11 -49.47 -1.06 -25.91
N VAL A 12 -48.21 -1.51 -26.05
CA VAL A 12 -47.39 -1.98 -24.92
C VAL A 12 -47.19 -0.82 -23.96
N ALA A 13 -47.39 -1.07 -22.69
CA ALA A 13 -47.17 -0.09 -21.61
C ALA A 13 -46.20 -0.63 -20.54
N ALA A 14 -45.70 0.21 -19.67
CA ALA A 14 -44.78 -0.15 -18.59
C ALA A 14 -45.27 -1.34 -17.74
N LYS A 15 -46.57 -1.41 -17.43
CA LYS A 15 -47.17 -2.52 -16.69
C LYS A 15 -47.05 -3.88 -17.39
N ASP A 16 -47.00 -3.88 -18.72
CA ASP A 16 -46.84 -5.12 -19.50
C ASP A 16 -45.40 -5.62 -19.37
N ILE A 17 -44.40 -4.70 -19.39
CA ILE A 17 -42.98 -5.01 -19.16
C ILE A 17 -42.81 -5.64 -17.78
N GLU A 18 -43.37 -5.03 -16.73
CA GLU A 18 -43.31 -5.57 -15.37
C GLU A 18 -43.92 -6.96 -15.26
N HIS A 19 -45.09 -7.17 -15.86
CA HIS A 19 -45.73 -8.49 -15.92
C HIS A 19 -44.85 -9.53 -16.63
N TRP A 20 -44.17 -9.14 -17.71
CA TRP A 20 -43.32 -10.06 -18.49
C TRP A 20 -42.08 -10.50 -17.79
N LYS A 21 -41.54 -9.75 -16.82
CA LYS A 21 -40.41 -10.15 -16.03
C LYS A 21 -40.51 -11.54 -15.41
N GLY A 22 -41.72 -11.92 -14.99
CA GLY A 22 -42.00 -13.24 -14.40
C GLY A 22 -42.40 -14.33 -15.38
N THR A 23 -42.50 -14.06 -16.69
CA THR A 23 -43.02 -15.04 -17.66
C THR A 23 -41.91 -15.70 -18.49
N VAL A 24 -42.12 -16.96 -18.93
CA VAL A 24 -41.13 -17.72 -19.72
C VAL A 24 -40.75 -17.01 -21.02
N LYS A 25 -41.72 -16.41 -21.73
CA LYS A 25 -41.48 -15.67 -22.98
C LYS A 25 -41.17 -14.18 -22.74
N GLY A 26 -41.10 -13.74 -21.50
CA GLY A 26 -40.94 -12.35 -21.11
C GLY A 26 -39.68 -11.72 -21.63
N PRO A 27 -38.49 -12.32 -21.43
CA PRO A 27 -37.22 -11.75 -21.88
C PRO A 27 -37.22 -11.39 -23.37
N GLY A 28 -37.69 -12.28 -24.23
CA GLY A 28 -37.78 -12.02 -25.66
C GLY A 28 -38.76 -10.89 -26.03
N LYS A 29 -39.89 -10.76 -25.30
CA LYS A 29 -40.81 -9.64 -25.49
C LYS A 29 -40.20 -8.32 -25.03
N ILE A 30 -39.52 -8.31 -23.89
CA ILE A 30 -38.83 -7.14 -23.34
C ILE A 30 -37.70 -6.68 -24.29
N GLN A 31 -36.88 -7.61 -24.80
CA GLN A 31 -35.89 -7.27 -25.84
C GLN A 31 -36.53 -6.69 -27.10
N ALA A 32 -37.67 -7.24 -27.56
CA ALA A 32 -38.39 -6.73 -28.72
C ALA A 32 -38.87 -5.29 -28.51
N VAL A 33 -39.34 -4.91 -27.31
CA VAL A 33 -39.67 -3.52 -26.98
C VAL A 33 -38.45 -2.63 -27.00
N MET A 34 -37.32 -3.07 -26.36
CA MET A 34 -36.09 -2.32 -26.32
C MET A 34 -35.53 -1.98 -27.71
N LEU A 35 -35.68 -2.89 -28.66
CA LEU A 35 -35.13 -2.79 -30.01
C LEU A 35 -36.04 -2.11 -31.03
N ALA A 36 -37.32 -1.91 -30.73
CA ALA A 36 -38.27 -1.42 -31.71
C ALA A 36 -38.43 0.10 -31.68
N ASP A 37 -38.15 0.77 -32.78
CA ASP A 37 -38.21 2.23 -32.96
C ASP A 37 -39.61 2.82 -32.82
N LYS A 38 -40.64 1.98 -32.96
CA LYS A 38 -42.06 2.40 -32.77
C LYS A 38 -42.39 2.78 -31.33
N TYR A 39 -41.52 2.42 -30.36
CA TYR A 39 -41.71 2.77 -28.96
C TYR A 39 -40.85 3.99 -28.61
N ASP A 40 -41.35 4.83 -27.73
CA ASP A 40 -40.58 5.97 -27.23
C ASP A 40 -39.37 5.49 -26.40
N MET A 41 -38.37 6.37 -26.27
CA MET A 41 -37.12 6.07 -25.58
C MET A 41 -37.37 5.69 -24.12
N GLU A 42 -38.36 6.30 -23.47
CA GLU A 42 -38.68 6.02 -22.06
C GLU A 42 -39.09 4.54 -21.88
N LEU A 43 -39.98 4.04 -22.74
CA LEU A 43 -40.45 2.64 -22.70
C LEU A 43 -39.30 1.66 -23.04
N ARG A 44 -38.42 2.03 -24.00
CA ARG A 44 -37.24 1.26 -24.37
C ARG A 44 -36.26 1.18 -23.20
N VAL A 45 -36.03 2.27 -22.46
CA VAL A 45 -35.21 2.33 -21.23
C VAL A 45 -35.82 1.46 -20.12
N GLN A 46 -37.12 1.54 -19.90
CA GLN A 46 -37.82 0.69 -18.93
C GLN A 46 -37.63 -0.79 -19.27
N ALA A 47 -37.73 -1.16 -20.55
CA ALA A 47 -37.49 -2.53 -21.02
C ALA A 47 -36.02 -2.97 -20.72
N ALA A 48 -35.03 -2.11 -20.98
CA ALA A 48 -33.63 -2.40 -20.69
C ALA A 48 -33.36 -2.59 -19.18
N LEU A 49 -33.93 -1.72 -18.33
CA LEU A 49 -33.86 -1.85 -16.87
C LEU A 49 -34.56 -3.08 -16.33
N ALA A 50 -35.68 -3.47 -16.98
CA ALA A 50 -36.40 -4.69 -16.64
C ALA A 50 -35.59 -5.96 -16.87
N LEU A 51 -34.76 -6.03 -17.90
CA LEU A 51 -33.81 -7.14 -18.10
C LEU A 51 -32.80 -7.25 -16.94
N ILE A 52 -32.28 -6.12 -16.45
CA ILE A 52 -31.36 -6.09 -15.30
C ILE A 52 -32.06 -6.56 -14.02
N SER A 53 -33.30 -6.10 -13.79
CA SER A 53 -34.06 -6.37 -12.57
C SER A 53 -34.81 -7.70 -12.58
N MET A 54 -34.66 -8.53 -13.61
CA MET A 54 -35.29 -9.86 -13.66
C MET A 54 -34.65 -10.82 -12.65
N GLU A 55 -35.44 -11.38 -11.76
CA GLU A 55 -35.03 -12.39 -10.78
C GLU A 55 -35.29 -13.81 -11.29
N ARG A 56 -34.65 -14.20 -12.37
CA ARG A 56 -34.78 -15.55 -12.92
C ARG A 56 -33.49 -16.33 -12.76
N THR A 57 -33.60 -17.56 -12.30
CA THR A 57 -32.45 -18.47 -12.13
C THR A 57 -32.06 -19.21 -13.42
N ASP A 58 -32.99 -19.27 -14.38
CA ASP A 58 -32.86 -20.01 -15.65
C ASP A 58 -32.32 -19.13 -16.80
N ARG A 59 -32.16 -17.83 -16.58
CA ARG A 59 -31.75 -16.90 -17.63
C ARG A 59 -31.03 -15.66 -17.08
N ASP A 60 -29.91 -15.31 -17.70
CA ASP A 60 -29.17 -14.10 -17.40
C ASP A 60 -29.70 -12.89 -18.21
N GLY A 61 -30.48 -12.04 -17.56
CA GLY A 61 -31.04 -10.85 -18.19
C GLY A 61 -30.01 -9.83 -18.63
N LEU A 62 -28.81 -9.83 -18.00
CA LEU A 62 -27.69 -8.97 -18.40
C LEU A 62 -27.05 -9.43 -19.71
N ALA A 63 -26.89 -10.74 -19.91
CA ALA A 63 -26.46 -11.29 -21.20
C ALA A 63 -27.46 -10.96 -22.31
N ASP A 64 -28.75 -11.05 -22.02
CA ASP A 64 -29.83 -10.66 -22.94
C ASP A 64 -29.76 -9.17 -23.31
N LEU A 65 -29.49 -8.29 -22.34
CA LEU A 65 -29.31 -6.87 -22.56
C LEU A 65 -28.11 -6.60 -23.46
N GLN A 66 -26.94 -7.20 -23.16
CA GLN A 66 -25.74 -7.02 -23.97
C GLN A 66 -25.91 -7.47 -25.42
N ALA A 67 -26.53 -8.63 -25.61
CA ALA A 67 -26.84 -9.13 -26.96
C ALA A 67 -27.79 -8.19 -27.73
N ALA A 68 -28.76 -7.59 -27.05
CA ALA A 68 -29.68 -6.64 -27.66
C ALA A 68 -28.98 -5.30 -27.99
N LEU A 69 -28.11 -4.78 -27.10
CA LEU A 69 -27.30 -3.55 -27.34
C LEU A 69 -26.41 -3.70 -28.57
N GLY A 70 -25.87 -4.89 -28.80
CA GLY A 70 -25.03 -5.17 -30.00
C GLY A 70 -25.81 -5.07 -31.32
N ARG A 71 -27.12 -5.03 -31.29
CA ARG A 71 -27.99 -4.91 -32.48
C ARG A 71 -28.39 -3.47 -32.79
N LEU A 72 -28.17 -2.54 -31.87
CA LEU A 72 -28.43 -1.11 -32.03
C LEU A 72 -27.25 -0.42 -32.69
N ASP A 73 -27.51 0.62 -33.46
CA ASP A 73 -26.44 1.51 -33.89
C ASP A 73 -25.80 2.29 -32.72
N GLU A 74 -24.71 2.97 -32.97
CA GLU A 74 -23.95 3.66 -31.90
C GLU A 74 -24.77 4.78 -31.25
N ALA A 75 -25.53 5.55 -32.02
CA ALA A 75 -26.32 6.68 -31.52
C ALA A 75 -27.48 6.20 -30.66
N GLU A 76 -28.25 5.23 -31.15
CA GLU A 76 -29.36 4.64 -30.40
C GLU A 76 -28.92 3.95 -29.14
N ARG A 77 -27.84 3.16 -29.22
CA ARG A 77 -27.22 2.49 -28.07
C ARG A 77 -26.77 3.53 -27.04
N GLY A 78 -26.09 4.60 -27.46
CA GLY A 78 -25.67 5.68 -26.59
C GLY A 78 -26.84 6.38 -25.90
N ALA A 79 -27.91 6.71 -26.63
CA ALA A 79 -29.09 7.35 -26.08
C ALA A 79 -29.81 6.42 -25.09
N LEU A 80 -29.96 5.14 -25.40
CA LEU A 80 -30.58 4.15 -24.51
C LEU A 80 -29.80 4.01 -23.20
N ILE A 81 -28.45 3.84 -23.26
CA ILE A 81 -27.61 3.72 -22.08
C ILE A 81 -27.67 5.01 -21.25
N ALA A 82 -27.63 6.19 -21.89
CA ALA A 82 -27.77 7.46 -21.19
C ALA A 82 -29.11 7.55 -20.42
N GLY A 83 -30.20 7.11 -21.03
CA GLY A 83 -31.50 7.06 -20.38
C GLY A 83 -31.58 6.06 -19.21
N MET A 84 -30.76 5.01 -19.22
CA MET A 84 -30.75 4.00 -18.13
C MET A 84 -30.06 4.52 -16.85
N ILE A 85 -29.20 5.53 -16.92
CA ILE A 85 -28.39 5.96 -15.76
C ILE A 85 -29.25 6.27 -14.52
N PRO A 86 -30.29 7.09 -14.58
CA PRO A 86 -31.11 7.38 -13.38
C PRO A 86 -31.74 6.12 -12.75
N GLY A 87 -32.20 5.19 -13.58
CA GLY A 87 -32.76 3.93 -13.11
C GLY A 87 -31.71 2.99 -12.49
N LEU A 88 -30.49 2.96 -13.05
CA LEU A 88 -29.37 2.21 -12.48
C LEU A 88 -28.94 2.80 -11.13
N GLU A 89 -28.84 4.12 -11.03
CA GLU A 89 -28.49 4.82 -9.77
C GLU A 89 -29.54 4.54 -8.69
N GLU A 90 -30.84 4.55 -9.03
CA GLU A 90 -31.90 4.21 -8.07
C GLU A 90 -31.82 2.74 -7.64
N LEU A 91 -31.55 1.80 -8.56
CA LEU A 91 -31.36 0.38 -8.23
C LEU A 91 -30.11 0.13 -7.37
N MET A 92 -29.07 0.94 -7.52
CA MET A 92 -27.83 0.87 -6.72
C MET A 92 -27.95 1.54 -5.36
N LYS A 93 -28.97 2.39 -5.15
CA LYS A 93 -29.12 3.18 -3.94
C LYS A 93 -29.38 2.32 -2.71
N LYS A 94 -28.74 2.68 -1.60
CA LYS A 94 -28.92 1.97 -0.32
C LYS A 94 -30.33 2.19 0.22
N ASP A 95 -31.01 1.10 0.55
CA ASP A 95 -32.23 1.19 1.35
C ASP A 95 -31.88 1.64 2.78
N PRO A 96 -32.46 2.74 3.29
CA PRO A 96 -32.22 3.21 4.65
C PRO A 96 -32.50 2.18 5.76
N LYS A 97 -33.32 1.18 5.45
CA LYS A 97 -33.68 0.09 6.38
C LYS A 97 -32.73 -1.10 6.33
N GLN A 98 -31.76 -1.08 5.42
CA GLN A 98 -30.83 -2.19 5.21
C GLN A 98 -29.63 -2.09 6.16
N ASP A 99 -29.30 -3.18 6.84
CA ASP A 99 -28.27 -3.31 7.87
C ASP A 99 -26.82 -3.42 7.34
N GLY A 100 -26.48 -2.69 6.33
CA GLY A 100 -25.07 -2.53 5.90
C GLY A 100 -24.64 -3.34 4.68
N SER A 101 -25.11 -4.55 4.43
CA SER A 101 -24.73 -5.33 3.23
C SER A 101 -25.51 -4.88 1.99
N ALA A 102 -24.85 -4.86 0.82
CA ALA A 102 -25.52 -4.57 -0.45
C ALA A 102 -26.48 -5.70 -0.84
N SER A 103 -27.71 -5.36 -1.29
CA SER A 103 -28.65 -6.35 -1.78
C SER A 103 -28.21 -6.98 -3.11
N PRO A 104 -28.67 -8.19 -3.45
CA PRO A 104 -28.40 -8.81 -4.75
C PRO A 104 -28.76 -7.90 -5.94
N MET A 105 -29.83 -7.11 -5.82
CA MET A 105 -30.26 -6.17 -6.85
C MET A 105 -29.27 -4.99 -7.00
N GLN A 106 -28.81 -4.42 -5.91
CA GLN A 106 -27.79 -3.35 -5.94
C GLN A 106 -26.51 -3.83 -6.60
N ILE A 107 -26.06 -5.03 -6.25
CA ILE A 107 -24.86 -5.65 -6.82
C ILE A 107 -25.04 -5.87 -8.32
N ARG A 108 -26.17 -6.43 -8.74
CA ARG A 108 -26.48 -6.65 -10.15
C ARG A 108 -26.56 -5.36 -10.94
N ALA A 109 -27.18 -4.31 -10.39
CA ALA A 109 -27.25 -3.00 -11.03
C ALA A 109 -25.86 -2.38 -11.20
N LYS A 110 -24.99 -2.51 -10.21
CA LYS A 110 -23.60 -2.06 -10.28
C LYS A 110 -22.81 -2.84 -11.32
N ASP A 111 -22.90 -4.17 -11.35
CA ASP A 111 -22.22 -4.99 -12.35
C ASP A 111 -22.70 -4.67 -13.76
N SER A 112 -24.02 -4.43 -13.92
CA SER A 112 -24.61 -3.98 -15.19
C SER A 112 -24.09 -2.62 -15.62
N ALA A 113 -24.05 -1.64 -14.71
CA ALA A 113 -23.50 -0.31 -14.97
C ALA A 113 -22.05 -0.38 -15.41
N PHE A 114 -21.23 -1.22 -14.76
CA PHE A 114 -19.83 -1.43 -15.14
C PHE A 114 -19.68 -2.00 -16.55
N LEU A 115 -20.46 -3.03 -16.89
CA LEU A 115 -20.40 -3.65 -18.22
C LEU A 115 -20.90 -2.71 -19.33
N LEU A 116 -21.88 -1.86 -19.04
CA LEU A 116 -22.39 -0.86 -20.00
C LEU A 116 -21.38 0.22 -20.36
N ILE A 117 -20.34 0.46 -19.52
CA ILE A 117 -19.29 1.45 -19.78
C ILE A 117 -18.60 1.18 -21.14
N THR A 118 -18.37 -0.07 -21.50
CA THR A 118 -17.71 -0.44 -22.76
C THR A 118 -18.53 -0.11 -23.99
N HIS A 119 -19.86 -0.03 -23.85
CA HIS A 119 -20.80 0.24 -24.93
C HIS A 119 -21.24 1.72 -24.99
N ALA A 120 -20.84 2.52 -24.01
CA ALA A 120 -21.28 3.89 -23.85
C ALA A 120 -20.38 4.91 -24.58
N PRO A 121 -20.94 6.00 -25.15
CA PRO A 121 -20.17 7.12 -25.64
C PRO A 121 -19.43 7.84 -24.49
N PRO A 122 -18.37 8.64 -24.78
CA PRO A 122 -17.47 9.18 -23.76
C PRO A 122 -18.15 9.89 -22.58
N GLU A 123 -19.14 10.73 -22.84
CA GLU A 123 -19.86 11.47 -21.80
C GLU A 123 -20.71 10.57 -20.90
N VAL A 124 -21.37 9.59 -21.47
CA VAL A 124 -22.18 8.58 -20.77
C VAL A 124 -21.26 7.66 -19.98
N ARG A 125 -20.13 7.26 -20.56
CA ARG A 125 -19.07 6.47 -19.90
C ARG A 125 -18.58 7.15 -18.62
N GLN A 126 -18.34 8.46 -18.67
CA GLN A 126 -17.90 9.20 -17.49
C GLN A 126 -18.94 9.16 -16.37
N LYS A 127 -20.22 9.35 -16.69
CA LYS A 127 -21.31 9.28 -15.71
C LYS A 127 -21.43 7.88 -15.08
N LEU A 128 -21.44 6.83 -15.89
CA LEU A 128 -21.44 5.44 -15.39
C LEU A 128 -20.23 5.13 -14.50
N THR A 129 -19.05 5.61 -14.89
CA THR A 129 -17.84 5.47 -14.06
C THR A 129 -18.03 6.12 -12.70
N MET A 130 -18.61 7.33 -12.65
CA MET A 130 -18.91 8.02 -11.40
C MET A 130 -19.89 7.21 -10.54
N SER A 131 -20.99 6.75 -11.13
CA SER A 131 -22.03 5.99 -10.41
C SER A 131 -21.47 4.69 -9.81
N VAL A 132 -20.67 3.93 -10.59
CA VAL A 132 -20.06 2.68 -10.13
C VAL A 132 -19.02 2.92 -9.02
N VAL A 133 -18.14 3.91 -9.16
CA VAL A 133 -17.13 4.21 -8.15
C VAL A 133 -17.75 4.76 -6.88
N ASN A 134 -18.76 5.65 -6.99
CA ASN A 134 -19.50 6.18 -5.85
C ASN A 134 -20.18 5.08 -5.07
N TRP A 135 -20.76 4.09 -5.76
CA TRP A 135 -21.37 2.93 -5.09
C TRP A 135 -20.37 2.19 -4.19
N TYR A 136 -19.12 1.97 -4.65
CA TYR A 136 -18.09 1.39 -3.78
C TYR A 136 -17.70 2.31 -2.63
N MET A 137 -17.63 3.63 -2.86
CA MET A 137 -17.22 4.59 -1.83
C MET A 137 -18.19 4.72 -0.66
N GLU A 138 -19.48 4.44 -0.85
CA GLU A 138 -20.46 4.47 0.25
C GLU A 138 -20.13 3.50 1.39
N ASP A 139 -19.57 2.33 1.05
CA ASP A 139 -19.04 1.35 2.00
C ASP A 139 -17.93 0.55 1.34
N PHE A 140 -16.74 1.15 1.25
CA PHE A 140 -15.64 0.56 0.49
C PHE A 140 -15.21 -0.81 1.02
N ASN A 141 -15.18 -0.98 2.35
CA ASN A 141 -14.77 -2.26 2.95
C ASN A 141 -15.84 -3.34 2.78
N GLY A 142 -17.10 -3.03 3.07
CA GLY A 142 -18.21 -3.99 2.97
C GLY A 142 -18.55 -4.38 1.53
N ARG A 143 -18.31 -3.47 0.57
CA ARG A 143 -18.61 -3.69 -0.85
C ARG A 143 -17.43 -4.12 -1.69
N SER A 144 -16.24 -4.21 -1.13
CA SER A 144 -14.98 -4.47 -1.88
C SER A 144 -14.96 -5.77 -2.69
N LEU A 145 -15.69 -6.79 -2.22
CA LEU A 145 -15.82 -8.11 -2.89
C LEU A 145 -17.25 -8.38 -3.38
N ALA A 146 -18.13 -7.37 -3.42
CA ALA A 146 -19.52 -7.55 -3.79
C ALA A 146 -19.69 -7.73 -5.30
N GLY A 147 -20.31 -8.84 -5.71
CA GLY A 147 -20.66 -9.16 -7.09
C GLY A 147 -19.60 -9.96 -7.85
N ASN A 148 -19.72 -9.95 -9.16
CA ASN A 148 -18.83 -10.69 -10.06
C ASN A 148 -17.44 -10.07 -10.19
N TYR A 149 -17.30 -8.78 -9.81
CA TYR A 149 -16.08 -8.00 -9.93
C TYR A 149 -15.79 -7.30 -8.61
N SER A 150 -14.58 -7.51 -8.07
CA SER A 150 -14.13 -6.78 -6.89
C SER A 150 -13.96 -5.28 -7.17
N ALA A 151 -14.02 -4.45 -6.13
CA ALA A 151 -13.75 -3.02 -6.24
C ALA A 151 -12.40 -2.74 -6.92
N GLU A 152 -11.37 -3.49 -6.54
CA GLU A 152 -10.03 -3.32 -7.13
C GLU A 152 -10.02 -3.63 -8.63
N GLN A 153 -10.64 -4.73 -9.07
CA GLN A 153 -10.73 -5.09 -10.48
C GLN A 153 -11.47 -4.02 -11.29
N VAL A 154 -12.62 -3.56 -10.80
CA VAL A 154 -13.42 -2.53 -11.45
C VAL A 154 -12.66 -1.21 -11.55
N ILE A 155 -12.11 -0.73 -10.44
CA ILE A 155 -11.38 0.54 -10.39
C ILE A 155 -10.13 0.51 -11.27
N ARG A 156 -9.38 -0.61 -11.27
CA ARG A 156 -8.23 -0.79 -12.18
C ARG A 156 -8.65 -0.78 -13.66
N ALA A 157 -9.73 -1.44 -14.00
CA ALA A 157 -10.25 -1.46 -15.36
C ALA A 157 -10.70 -0.06 -15.84
N LEU A 158 -11.21 0.76 -14.93
CA LEU A 158 -11.65 2.14 -15.21
C LEU A 158 -10.49 3.15 -15.23
N GLY A 159 -9.36 2.84 -14.59
CA GLY A 159 -8.12 3.63 -14.66
C GLY A 159 -8.22 5.04 -14.05
N SER A 160 -7.54 6.02 -14.70
CA SER A 160 -7.46 7.40 -14.21
C SER A 160 -8.82 8.08 -13.98
N PRO A 161 -9.88 7.88 -14.81
CA PRO A 161 -11.20 8.41 -14.49
C PRO A 161 -11.74 7.97 -13.13
N ALA A 162 -11.54 6.70 -12.75
CA ALA A 162 -11.95 6.20 -11.43
C ALA A 162 -11.09 6.83 -10.31
N ALA A 163 -9.79 6.98 -10.53
CA ALA A 163 -8.91 7.63 -9.56
C ALA A 163 -9.36 9.07 -9.23
N LYS A 164 -9.82 9.84 -10.22
CA LYS A 164 -10.38 11.19 -10.00
C LYS A 164 -11.65 11.17 -9.14
N VAL A 165 -12.51 10.18 -9.33
CA VAL A 165 -13.71 10.03 -8.50
C VAL A 165 -13.33 9.63 -7.07
N LEU A 166 -12.43 8.65 -6.91
CA LEU A 166 -11.91 8.25 -5.60
C LEU A 166 -11.30 9.43 -4.84
N THR A 167 -10.51 10.29 -5.49
CA THR A 167 -9.89 11.46 -4.88
C THR A 167 -10.93 12.38 -4.22
N LYS A 168 -12.06 12.63 -4.90
CA LYS A 168 -13.15 13.44 -4.35
C LYS A 168 -13.84 12.79 -3.15
N GLY A 169 -13.83 11.47 -3.08
CA GLY A 169 -14.43 10.69 -2.00
C GLY A 169 -13.58 10.58 -0.74
N LEU A 170 -12.27 10.84 -0.83
CA LEU A 170 -11.38 10.79 0.33
C LEU A 170 -11.83 11.78 1.41
N ASN A 171 -11.93 11.30 2.66
CA ASN A 171 -12.26 12.16 3.80
C ASN A 171 -11.67 11.59 5.11
N ALA A 172 -11.55 12.45 6.13
CA ALA A 172 -10.92 12.12 7.41
C ALA A 172 -11.70 11.09 8.26
N ARG A 173 -12.99 10.91 7.99
CA ARG A 173 -13.88 10.08 8.82
C ARG A 173 -14.08 8.66 8.29
N MET A 174 -13.47 8.33 7.16
CA MET A 174 -13.57 6.98 6.60
C MET A 174 -12.69 5.99 7.38
N PRO A 175 -13.03 4.68 7.33
CA PRO A 175 -12.20 3.65 7.94
C PRO A 175 -10.76 3.70 7.40
N GLN A 176 -9.78 3.54 8.30
CA GLN A 176 -8.35 3.63 7.98
C GLN A 176 -7.95 2.74 6.79
N GLN A 177 -8.41 1.48 6.80
CA GLN A 177 -8.11 0.54 5.72
C GLN A 177 -8.69 0.96 4.36
N ALA A 178 -9.87 1.57 4.36
CA ALA A 178 -10.48 2.13 3.15
C ALA A 178 -9.66 3.32 2.63
N LEU A 179 -9.24 4.23 3.53
CA LEU A 179 -8.39 5.37 3.18
C LEU A 179 -7.07 4.92 2.54
N ILE A 180 -6.39 3.94 3.15
CA ILE A 180 -5.13 3.38 2.64
C ILE A 180 -5.35 2.73 1.26
N LYS A 181 -6.37 1.89 1.13
CA LYS A 181 -6.64 1.17 -0.13
C LYS A 181 -7.03 2.12 -1.27
N MET A 182 -7.85 3.12 -0.98
CA MET A 182 -8.21 4.14 -1.97
C MET A 182 -6.98 4.97 -2.38
N ALA A 183 -6.16 5.42 -1.43
CA ALA A 183 -4.91 6.13 -1.73
C ALA A 183 -3.96 5.28 -2.56
N GLN A 184 -3.86 3.98 -2.29
CA GLN A 184 -3.09 3.02 -3.08
C GLN A 184 -3.58 2.97 -4.54
N LEU A 185 -4.87 2.80 -4.75
CA LEU A 185 -5.45 2.74 -6.10
C LEU A 185 -5.26 4.08 -6.84
N ILE A 186 -5.44 5.19 -6.16
CA ILE A 186 -5.19 6.52 -6.75
C ILE A 186 -3.72 6.66 -7.14
N GLY A 187 -2.77 6.35 -6.24
CA GLY A 187 -1.34 6.46 -6.51
C GLY A 187 -0.88 5.62 -7.71
N GLN A 188 -1.53 4.47 -7.95
CA GLN A 188 -1.22 3.56 -9.05
C GLN A 188 -1.87 3.96 -10.39
N LEU A 189 -3.04 4.60 -10.37
CA LEU A 189 -3.89 4.80 -11.55
C LEU A 189 -4.02 6.26 -11.98
N ALA A 190 -3.80 7.22 -11.07
CA ALA A 190 -3.99 8.63 -11.36
C ALA A 190 -2.97 9.17 -12.38
N ASP A 191 -3.44 9.97 -13.31
CA ASP A 191 -2.59 10.82 -14.13
C ASP A 191 -1.90 11.90 -13.25
N PRO A 192 -0.89 12.63 -13.74
CA PRO A 192 -0.15 13.60 -12.93
C PRO A 192 -1.05 14.67 -12.30
N VAL A 193 -2.11 15.13 -12.98
CA VAL A 193 -3.04 16.15 -12.46
C VAL A 193 -3.87 15.57 -11.30
N ALA A 194 -4.47 14.41 -11.52
CA ALA A 194 -5.26 13.73 -10.49
C ALA A 194 -4.40 13.31 -9.28
N ARG A 195 -3.12 12.95 -9.50
CA ARG A 195 -2.18 12.63 -8.42
C ARG A 195 -1.88 13.86 -7.56
N LYS A 196 -1.68 15.03 -8.18
CA LYS A 196 -1.50 16.28 -7.45
C LYS A 196 -2.72 16.63 -6.60
N GLU A 197 -3.92 16.57 -7.19
CA GLU A 197 -5.18 16.80 -6.45
C GLU A 197 -5.33 15.85 -5.27
N ALA A 198 -4.99 14.58 -5.47
CA ALA A 198 -5.03 13.56 -4.40
C ALA A 198 -3.97 13.85 -3.32
N GLY A 199 -2.79 14.30 -3.68
CA GLY A 199 -1.74 14.71 -2.77
C GLY A 199 -2.18 15.89 -1.88
N GLU A 200 -2.74 16.92 -2.48
CA GLU A 200 -3.29 18.07 -1.74
C GLU A 200 -4.45 17.62 -0.81
N ARG A 201 -5.31 16.74 -1.30
CA ARG A 201 -6.45 16.23 -0.52
C ARG A 201 -6.02 15.39 0.67
N ILE A 202 -5.05 14.47 0.52
CA ILE A 202 -4.61 13.61 1.63
C ILE A 202 -3.89 14.43 2.72
N VAL A 203 -3.11 15.45 2.35
CA VAL A 203 -2.50 16.38 3.30
C VAL A 203 -3.57 17.18 4.06
N ALA A 204 -4.62 17.63 3.36
CA ALA A 204 -5.74 18.30 4.01
C ALA A 204 -6.47 17.39 5.00
N ILE A 205 -6.64 16.12 4.67
CA ILE A 205 -7.24 15.10 5.54
C ILE A 205 -6.40 14.89 6.80
N GLU A 206 -5.09 14.75 6.66
CA GLU A 206 -4.18 14.59 7.82
C GLU A 206 -4.29 15.81 8.75
N ARG A 207 -4.29 17.03 8.22
CA ARG A 207 -4.49 18.25 9.01
C ARG A 207 -5.88 18.34 9.64
N GLU A 208 -6.93 17.90 8.93
CA GLU A 208 -8.28 17.83 9.48
C GLU A 208 -8.33 16.91 10.71
N MET A 209 -7.61 15.76 10.68
CA MET A 209 -7.54 14.83 11.82
C MET A 209 -6.88 15.42 13.06
N GLU A 210 -6.10 16.48 12.94
CA GLU A 210 -5.56 17.23 14.08
C GLU A 210 -6.53 18.29 14.63
N SER A 211 -7.63 18.58 13.94
CA SER A 211 -8.56 19.65 14.27
C SER A 211 -9.50 19.32 15.44
N ALA A 212 -9.97 20.35 16.14
CA ALA A 212 -10.97 20.20 17.20
C ALA A 212 -12.30 19.57 16.72
N PRO A 213 -12.85 19.89 15.52
CA PRO A 213 -14.04 19.23 15.00
C PRO A 213 -13.85 17.72 14.79
N PHE A 214 -12.68 17.28 14.33
CA PHE A 214 -12.40 15.86 14.19
C PHE A 214 -12.28 15.16 15.55
N GLN A 215 -11.61 15.79 16.51
CA GLN A 215 -11.52 15.27 17.88
C GLN A 215 -12.91 15.13 18.53
N ALA A 216 -13.81 16.08 18.32
CA ALA A 216 -15.20 15.98 18.78
C ALA A 216 -15.91 14.78 18.14
N TRP A 217 -15.76 14.59 16.84
CA TRP A 217 -16.32 13.42 16.13
C TRP A 217 -15.75 12.10 16.66
N VAL A 218 -14.44 12.00 16.92
CA VAL A 218 -13.82 10.81 17.55
C VAL A 218 -14.43 10.56 18.93
N LYS A 219 -14.62 11.61 19.74
CA LYS A 219 -15.23 11.50 21.06
C LYS A 219 -16.64 10.95 20.98
N ASP A 220 -17.48 11.45 20.07
CA ASP A 220 -18.84 10.97 19.89
C ASP A 220 -18.87 9.49 19.48
N ASN A 221 -17.97 9.05 18.59
CA ASN A 221 -17.84 7.65 18.22
C ASN A 221 -17.41 6.76 19.39
N VAL A 222 -16.42 7.18 20.20
CA VAL A 222 -15.97 6.45 21.39
C VAL A 222 -17.11 6.32 22.39
N LEU A 223 -17.86 7.39 22.66
CA LEU A 223 -19.01 7.36 23.54
C LEU A 223 -20.13 6.46 23.00
N GLY A 224 -20.42 6.52 21.71
CA GLY A 224 -21.40 5.65 21.08
C GLY A 224 -21.03 4.16 21.14
N GLN A 225 -19.75 3.81 20.99
CA GLN A 225 -19.27 2.45 21.18
C GLN A 225 -19.36 1.99 22.63
N ALA A 226 -18.94 2.84 23.57
CA ALA A 226 -19.01 2.56 24.99
C ALA A 226 -20.45 2.31 25.45
N GLN A 227 -21.40 3.12 24.96
CA GLN A 227 -22.83 2.97 25.25
C GLN A 227 -23.38 1.62 24.73
N ARG A 228 -23.04 1.24 23.50
CA ARG A 228 -23.43 -0.07 22.93
C ARG A 228 -22.87 -1.25 23.72
N SER A 229 -21.69 -1.08 24.30
CA SER A 229 -21.01 -2.08 25.14
C SER A 229 -21.38 -1.98 26.62
N ASN A 230 -22.29 -1.09 27.00
CA ASN A 230 -22.67 -0.79 28.38
C ASN A 230 -21.47 -0.42 29.29
N ILE A 231 -20.51 0.33 28.73
CA ILE A 231 -19.32 0.81 29.41
C ILE A 231 -19.49 2.29 29.71
N LYS A 232 -19.29 2.71 30.99
CA LYS A 232 -19.26 4.10 31.36
C LYS A 232 -17.87 4.67 31.18
N LEU A 233 -17.72 5.66 30.28
CA LEU A 233 -16.47 6.38 29.99
C LEU A 233 -16.65 7.87 30.34
N GLU A 234 -15.81 8.39 31.25
CA GLU A 234 -15.86 9.79 31.71
C GLU A 234 -14.46 10.29 32.07
N GLY A 235 -14.31 11.61 32.16
CA GLY A 235 -13.12 12.29 32.67
C GLY A 235 -11.82 11.90 31.95
N PRO A 236 -10.68 11.84 32.65
CA PRO A 236 -9.35 11.62 32.02
C PRO A 236 -9.25 10.33 31.24
N ARG A 237 -9.98 9.27 31.60
CA ARG A 237 -9.99 8.01 30.87
C ARG A 237 -10.61 8.17 29.48
N LEU A 238 -11.70 8.92 29.39
CA LEU A 238 -12.31 9.23 28.08
C LEU A 238 -11.34 10.03 27.20
N GLU A 239 -10.71 11.06 27.75
CA GLU A 239 -9.76 11.91 27.03
C GLU A 239 -8.58 11.09 26.48
N THR A 240 -7.97 10.23 27.31
CA THR A 240 -6.89 9.33 26.87
C THR A 240 -7.32 8.41 25.71
N ILE A 241 -8.55 7.84 25.77
CA ILE A 241 -9.05 6.97 24.70
C ILE A 241 -9.31 7.78 23.42
N VAL A 242 -9.85 8.99 23.53
CA VAL A 242 -10.11 9.87 22.37
C VAL A 242 -8.80 10.28 21.71
N GLU A 243 -7.78 10.66 22.47
CA GLU A 243 -6.44 10.97 21.95
C GLU A 243 -5.81 9.77 21.26
N ALA A 244 -5.82 8.59 21.88
CA ALA A 244 -5.28 7.37 21.30
C ALA A 244 -5.98 6.99 19.98
N ASN A 245 -7.30 7.13 19.91
CA ASN A 245 -8.04 6.87 18.67
C ASN A 245 -7.70 7.90 17.58
N ARG A 246 -7.64 9.21 17.92
CA ARG A 246 -7.22 10.24 16.97
C ARG A 246 -5.82 9.96 16.44
N ASP A 247 -4.86 9.66 17.31
CA ASP A 247 -3.49 9.35 16.91
C ASP A 247 -3.41 8.09 16.04
N SER A 248 -4.26 7.08 16.29
CA SER A 248 -4.38 5.91 15.43
C SER A 248 -4.92 6.28 14.02
N PHE A 249 -5.93 7.16 13.91
CA PHE A 249 -6.40 7.62 12.61
C PHE A 249 -5.28 8.27 11.79
N ILE A 250 -4.39 9.02 12.44
CA ILE A 250 -3.24 9.66 11.78
C ILE A 250 -2.14 8.62 11.47
N ASN A 251 -1.65 7.93 12.52
CA ASN A 251 -0.46 7.09 12.42
C ASN A 251 -0.70 5.79 11.64
N ASP A 252 -1.89 5.18 11.80
CA ASP A 252 -2.24 3.90 11.17
C ASP A 252 -3.18 4.06 9.97
N GLY A 253 -3.64 5.28 9.68
CA GLY A 253 -4.54 5.61 8.58
C GLY A 253 -3.93 6.60 7.59
N ALA A 254 -3.84 7.89 7.97
CA ALA A 254 -3.43 8.96 7.06
C ALA A 254 -1.98 8.80 6.57
N LEU A 255 -1.02 8.52 7.47
CA LEU A 255 0.39 8.39 7.07
C LEU A 255 0.65 7.18 6.17
N PRO A 256 0.12 5.98 6.44
CA PRO A 256 0.19 4.88 5.48
C PRO A 256 -0.50 5.17 4.14
N ALA A 257 -1.58 5.95 4.13
CA ALA A 257 -2.22 6.39 2.89
C ALA A 257 -1.34 7.38 2.12
N MET A 258 -0.69 8.34 2.81
CA MET A 258 0.26 9.29 2.21
C MET A 258 1.45 8.60 1.54
N LYS A 259 1.90 7.42 2.01
CA LYS A 259 2.95 6.61 1.37
C LYS A 259 2.70 6.40 -0.13
N TRP A 260 1.47 6.13 -0.51
CA TRP A 260 1.09 5.84 -1.90
C TRP A 260 1.07 7.07 -2.79
N LEU A 261 1.01 8.25 -2.20
CA LEU A 261 0.98 9.55 -2.87
C LEU A 261 2.27 10.36 -2.65
N ALA A 262 3.28 9.81 -1.97
CA ALA A 262 4.52 10.51 -1.58
C ALA A 262 5.45 10.85 -2.76
N GLU A 263 5.11 10.48 -4.00
CA GLU A 263 5.73 11.02 -5.21
C GLU A 263 5.31 12.47 -5.48
N ASP A 264 4.17 12.91 -4.94
CA ASP A 264 3.76 14.30 -5.00
C ASP A 264 4.60 15.14 -4.02
N PRO A 265 5.16 16.28 -4.49
CA PRO A 265 6.02 17.14 -3.65
C PRO A 265 5.32 17.66 -2.39
N THR A 266 4.01 17.93 -2.44
CA THR A 266 3.24 18.44 -1.30
C THR A 266 3.14 17.40 -0.20
N VAL A 267 2.86 16.13 -0.57
CA VAL A 267 2.82 14.99 0.37
C VAL A 267 4.19 14.73 0.95
N LYS A 268 5.23 14.69 0.10
CA LYS A 268 6.61 14.45 0.52
C LYS A 268 7.08 15.53 1.51
N SER A 269 6.84 16.80 1.20
CA SER A 269 7.18 17.92 2.10
C SER A 269 6.48 17.78 3.45
N ARG A 270 5.17 17.45 3.45
CA ARG A 270 4.42 17.27 4.70
C ARG A 270 4.96 16.11 5.54
N LEU A 271 5.32 14.99 4.92
CA LEU A 271 5.92 13.85 5.62
C LEU A 271 7.27 14.21 6.25
N LEU A 272 8.12 14.98 5.54
CA LEU A 272 9.39 15.48 6.08
C LEU A 272 9.17 16.45 7.26
N GLU A 273 8.18 17.36 7.16
CA GLU A 273 7.78 18.23 8.26
C GLU A 273 7.37 17.43 9.49
N LEU A 274 6.49 16.44 9.34
CA LEU A 274 6.04 15.58 10.44
C LEU A 274 7.18 14.78 11.08
N ALA A 275 8.11 14.28 10.29
CA ALA A 275 9.30 13.60 10.79
C ALA A 275 10.20 14.51 11.62
N ALA A 276 10.29 15.79 11.25
CA ALA A 276 11.13 16.78 11.92
C ALA A 276 10.55 17.33 13.23
N VAL A 277 9.24 17.22 13.46
CA VAL A 277 8.59 17.73 14.69
C VAL A 277 9.06 16.95 15.92
N LYS A 278 9.83 17.62 16.80
CA LYS A 278 10.26 16.99 18.06
C LYS A 278 9.06 16.74 18.97
N SER A 279 8.97 15.53 19.50
CA SER A 279 7.91 15.13 20.42
C SER A 279 8.47 14.49 21.69
N LYS A 280 7.81 14.75 22.82
CA LYS A 280 8.07 14.08 24.09
C LYS A 280 7.10 12.93 24.36
N THR A 281 6.05 12.80 23.55
CA THR A 281 5.03 11.76 23.74
C THR A 281 5.34 10.53 22.88
N PRO A 282 5.01 9.31 23.33
CA PRO A 282 5.14 8.10 22.53
C PRO A 282 4.40 8.19 21.19
N ALA A 283 3.15 8.68 21.19
CA ALA A 283 2.34 8.83 19.99
C ALA A 283 2.96 9.80 18.97
N GLY A 284 3.51 10.94 19.44
CA GLY A 284 4.20 11.88 18.54
C GLY A 284 5.49 11.29 17.95
N ASN A 285 6.23 10.48 18.72
CA ASN A 285 7.41 9.78 18.19
C ASN A 285 7.00 8.67 17.21
N GLN A 286 5.92 7.94 17.48
CA GLN A 286 5.35 6.98 16.54
C GLN A 286 4.93 7.67 15.22
N ARG A 287 4.36 8.88 15.29
CA ARG A 287 4.05 9.70 14.11
C ARG A 287 5.28 10.00 13.27
N ARG A 288 6.40 10.38 13.91
CA ARG A 288 7.69 10.62 13.23
C ARG A 288 8.18 9.37 12.49
N VAL A 289 8.14 8.21 13.17
CA VAL A 289 8.49 6.92 12.59
C VAL A 289 7.59 6.58 11.40
N ALA A 290 6.28 6.74 11.54
CA ALA A 290 5.32 6.47 10.47
C ALA A 290 5.51 7.41 9.26
N ALA A 291 5.83 8.69 9.49
CA ALA A 291 6.14 9.65 8.44
C ALA A 291 7.42 9.25 7.68
N LEU A 292 8.49 8.86 8.40
CA LEU A 292 9.71 8.35 7.78
C LEU A 292 9.46 7.05 7.01
N ALA A 293 8.64 6.14 7.55
CA ALA A 293 8.27 4.91 6.86
C ALA A 293 7.47 5.19 5.56
N ALA A 294 6.60 6.19 5.58
CA ALA A 294 5.85 6.60 4.39
C ALA A 294 6.75 7.17 3.27
N LEU A 295 7.95 7.64 3.60
CA LEU A 295 8.95 8.15 2.65
C LEU A 295 9.82 7.06 2.02
N GLU A 296 9.61 5.77 2.33
CA GLU A 296 10.38 4.65 1.78
C GLU A 296 10.46 4.69 0.25
N GLY A 297 11.68 4.74 -0.30
CA GLY A 297 11.93 4.81 -1.74
C GLY A 297 11.48 6.11 -2.43
N LYS A 298 11.09 7.15 -1.65
CA LYS A 298 10.63 8.45 -2.18
C LYS A 298 11.58 9.61 -1.88
N VAL A 299 12.57 9.38 -1.03
CA VAL A 299 13.59 10.36 -0.68
C VAL A 299 14.68 10.44 -1.76
N THR A 300 15.27 11.63 -1.90
CA THR A 300 16.31 11.93 -2.89
C THR A 300 17.50 12.59 -2.23
N SER A 301 18.60 12.81 -2.97
CA SER A 301 19.80 13.46 -2.44
C SER A 301 19.55 14.86 -1.89
N SER A 302 18.51 15.57 -2.37
CA SER A 302 18.14 16.88 -1.82
C SER A 302 17.54 16.80 -0.41
N ASP A 303 16.99 15.65 -0.01
CA ASP A 303 16.38 15.43 1.30
C ASP A 303 17.45 14.99 2.34
N LEU A 304 18.62 14.55 1.86
CA LEU A 304 19.67 13.96 2.70
C LEU A 304 20.07 14.82 3.90
N PRO A 305 20.30 16.14 3.80
CA PRO A 305 20.71 16.94 4.95
C PRO A 305 19.72 16.87 6.11
N GLY A 306 18.42 17.05 5.85
CA GLY A 306 17.37 17.00 6.87
C GLY A 306 17.22 15.59 7.48
N ILE A 307 17.30 14.54 6.65
CA ILE A 307 17.23 13.15 7.12
C ILE A 307 18.46 12.78 7.97
N MET A 308 19.66 13.23 7.58
CA MET A 308 20.87 13.04 8.37
C MET A 308 20.80 13.76 9.72
N GLU A 309 20.23 14.97 9.78
CA GLU A 309 19.99 15.67 11.04
C GLU A 309 19.10 14.82 11.98
N LEU A 310 18.02 14.22 11.47
CA LEU A 310 17.16 13.33 12.25
C LEU A 310 17.88 12.07 12.73
N ALA A 311 18.67 11.46 11.86
CA ALA A 311 19.42 10.24 12.18
C ALA A 311 20.49 10.47 13.26
N LEU A 312 21.09 11.66 13.29
CA LEU A 312 22.16 12.04 14.21
C LEU A 312 21.65 12.72 15.49
N ASP A 313 20.36 13.10 15.57
CA ASP A 313 19.81 13.76 16.75
C ASP A 313 19.79 12.82 17.97
N GLY A 314 20.81 12.93 18.82
CA GLY A 314 20.92 12.15 20.06
C GLY A 314 19.78 12.36 21.06
N THR A 315 18.96 13.40 20.88
CA THR A 315 17.79 13.68 21.74
C THR A 315 16.54 12.94 21.27
N SER A 316 16.52 12.46 20.01
CA SER A 316 15.43 11.66 19.45
C SER A 316 15.51 10.20 19.92
N PRO A 317 14.35 9.54 20.13
CA PRO A 317 14.30 8.10 20.40
C PRO A 317 15.01 7.26 19.35
N ALA A 318 15.45 6.07 19.73
CA ALA A 318 16.24 5.19 18.88
C ALA A 318 15.47 4.75 17.62
N ASP A 319 14.17 4.48 17.73
CA ASP A 319 13.30 4.09 16.63
C ASP A 319 13.15 5.18 15.55
N VAL A 320 13.07 6.43 15.97
CA VAL A 320 13.05 7.57 15.03
C VAL A 320 14.39 7.69 14.29
N ARG A 321 15.51 7.56 15.01
CA ARG A 321 16.83 7.62 14.39
C ARG A 321 17.07 6.45 13.44
N ASP A 322 16.65 5.24 13.82
CA ASP A 322 16.77 4.06 12.96
C ASP A 322 15.93 4.23 11.68
N ALA A 323 14.70 4.72 11.78
CA ALA A 323 13.87 5.01 10.62
C ALA A 323 14.50 6.07 9.70
N ALA A 324 15.16 7.09 10.27
CA ALA A 324 15.92 8.07 9.50
C ALA A 324 17.15 7.44 8.80
N PHE A 325 17.91 6.57 9.48
CA PHE A 325 19.01 5.82 8.87
C PHE A 325 18.53 4.92 7.72
N ASP A 326 17.34 4.31 7.83
CA ASP A 326 16.76 3.57 6.71
C ASP A 326 16.56 4.46 5.49
N ARG A 327 16.11 5.70 5.68
CA ARG A 327 15.94 6.67 4.58
C ARG A 327 17.29 7.12 4.00
N VAL A 328 18.34 7.28 4.82
CA VAL A 328 19.71 7.48 4.31
C VAL A 328 20.12 6.31 3.40
N GLY A 329 19.81 5.09 3.80
CA GLY A 329 20.04 3.89 3.01
C GLY A 329 19.31 3.85 1.67
N ASP A 330 18.09 4.39 1.60
CA ASP A 330 17.31 4.51 0.36
C ASP A 330 17.96 5.51 -0.62
N ILE A 331 18.47 6.64 -0.11
CA ILE A 331 19.11 7.69 -0.91
C ILE A 331 20.41 7.21 -1.56
N LYS A 332 21.17 6.38 -0.88
CA LYS A 332 22.48 5.82 -1.34
C LYS A 332 23.45 6.87 -1.87
N SER A 333 23.45 8.06 -1.28
CA SER A 333 24.33 9.15 -1.71
C SER A 333 25.68 9.09 -0.97
N ALA A 334 26.78 9.17 -1.72
CA ALA A 334 28.12 9.27 -1.14
C ALA A 334 28.29 10.51 -0.25
N GLN A 335 27.46 11.52 -0.39
CA GLN A 335 27.44 12.70 0.48
C GLN A 335 27.15 12.37 1.95
N ALA A 336 26.55 11.20 2.25
CA ALA A 336 26.33 10.75 3.63
C ALA A 336 27.62 10.26 4.31
N LEU A 337 28.62 9.77 3.56
CA LEU A 337 29.81 9.12 4.10
C LEU A 337 30.59 9.97 5.11
N PRO A 338 30.86 11.27 4.89
CA PRO A 338 31.57 12.10 5.87
C PRO A 338 30.89 12.13 7.25
N SER A 339 29.58 12.11 7.32
CA SER A 339 28.81 12.10 8.58
C SER A 339 28.70 10.71 9.21
N LEU A 340 28.81 9.65 8.42
CA LEU A 340 28.72 8.26 8.91
C LEU A 340 30.05 7.75 9.47
N TRP A 341 31.21 8.18 8.91
CA TRP A 341 32.52 7.71 9.33
C TRP A 341 32.82 7.94 10.82
N PRO A 342 32.52 9.10 11.44
CA PRO A 342 32.71 9.29 12.86
C PRO A 342 31.95 8.28 13.73
N LEU A 343 30.76 7.86 13.28
CA LEU A 343 29.95 6.86 13.98
C LEU A 343 30.59 5.46 13.89
N VAL A 344 31.12 5.10 12.72
CA VAL A 344 31.83 3.82 12.52
C VAL A 344 33.05 3.75 13.43
N ALA A 345 33.74 4.86 13.64
CA ALA A 345 34.95 4.96 14.46
C ALA A 345 34.65 5.08 15.97
N SER A 346 33.39 5.21 16.40
CA SER A 346 33.02 5.44 17.81
C SER A 346 32.68 4.14 18.54
N ASN A 347 33.07 4.07 19.82
CA ASN A 347 32.63 3.03 20.77
C ASN A 347 31.47 3.47 21.65
N ASP A 348 31.08 4.75 21.62
CA ASP A 348 30.09 5.31 22.54
C ASP A 348 28.70 4.69 22.38
N ASN A 349 28.38 4.30 21.14
CA ASN A 349 27.10 3.67 20.84
C ASN A 349 27.25 2.53 19.80
N PRO A 350 27.39 1.27 20.25
CA PRO A 350 27.55 0.11 19.38
C PRO A 350 26.44 -0.05 18.33
N ARG A 351 25.19 0.31 18.69
CA ARG A 351 24.06 0.25 17.75
C ARG A 351 24.23 1.25 16.60
N LEU A 352 24.63 2.47 16.89
CA LEU A 352 24.88 3.48 15.84
C LEU A 352 26.11 3.12 15.00
N ARG A 353 27.18 2.58 15.62
CA ARG A 353 28.34 2.07 14.89
C ARG A 353 27.93 1.00 13.88
N TRP A 354 27.14 0.01 14.31
CA TRP A 354 26.64 -1.04 13.44
C TRP A 354 25.84 -0.47 12.27
N ARG A 355 24.82 0.36 12.53
CA ARG A 355 23.98 0.98 11.49
C ARG A 355 24.82 1.84 10.52
N ALA A 356 25.70 2.67 11.03
CA ALA A 356 26.59 3.48 10.20
C ALA A 356 27.54 2.62 9.34
N GLY A 357 28.08 1.54 9.91
CA GLY A 357 28.95 0.61 9.20
C GLY A 357 28.24 -0.08 8.04
N GLU A 358 27.03 -0.58 8.24
CA GLU A 358 26.22 -1.16 7.15
C GLU A 358 25.93 -0.15 6.05
N LEU A 359 25.62 1.11 6.40
CA LEU A 359 25.35 2.17 5.44
C LEU A 359 26.61 2.58 4.67
N VAL A 360 27.74 2.73 5.36
CA VAL A 360 29.02 3.03 4.71
C VAL A 360 29.37 1.98 3.67
N LEU A 361 29.24 0.70 4.03
CA LEU A 361 29.49 -0.41 3.12
C LEU A 361 28.49 -0.46 1.96
N ALA A 362 27.21 -0.18 2.23
CA ALA A 362 26.16 -0.18 1.22
C ALA A 362 26.29 0.98 0.22
N ILE A 363 26.70 2.16 0.69
CA ILE A 363 26.82 3.38 -0.12
C ILE A 363 28.17 3.42 -0.85
N GLY A 364 29.27 3.14 -0.14
CA GLY A 364 30.62 3.26 -0.67
C GLY A 364 31.11 2.05 -1.44
N GLY A 365 30.44 0.90 -1.30
CA GLY A 365 30.81 -0.33 -1.99
C GLY A 365 32.24 -0.77 -1.72
N THR A 366 32.86 -1.40 -2.71
CA THR A 366 34.23 -1.95 -2.60
C THR A 366 35.30 -0.87 -2.29
N ALA A 367 35.07 0.36 -2.73
CA ALA A 367 36.02 1.46 -2.57
C ALA A 367 36.30 1.82 -1.12
N VAL A 368 35.35 1.63 -0.21
CA VAL A 368 35.48 2.01 1.20
C VAL A 368 35.90 0.87 2.11
N VAL A 369 36.02 -0.36 1.62
CA VAL A 369 36.29 -1.54 2.47
C VAL A 369 37.62 -1.46 3.22
N GLY A 370 38.67 -1.00 2.57
CA GLY A 370 39.98 -0.83 3.23
C GLY A 370 39.94 0.19 4.36
N GLU A 371 39.32 1.35 4.10
CA GLU A 371 39.14 2.40 5.12
C GLU A 371 38.18 1.93 6.25
N PHE A 372 37.18 1.16 5.91
CA PHE A 372 36.24 0.59 6.89
C PHE A 372 36.97 -0.26 7.93
N PHE A 373 37.78 -1.21 7.51
CA PHE A 373 38.57 -2.04 8.43
C PHE A 373 39.54 -1.22 9.27
N ALA A 374 40.13 -0.17 8.70
CA ALA A 374 41.09 0.69 9.42
C ALA A 374 40.40 1.59 10.46
N LYS A 375 39.13 1.94 10.27
CA LYS A 375 38.38 2.85 11.17
C LYS A 375 37.62 2.13 12.27
N LEU A 376 37.42 0.82 12.21
CA LEU A 376 36.80 0.09 13.30
C LEU A 376 37.57 0.23 14.61
N PRO A 377 36.93 0.60 15.74
CA PRO A 377 37.59 0.87 17.01
C PRO A 377 38.29 -0.38 17.60
N THR A 378 39.54 -0.26 18.00
CA THR A 378 40.34 -1.37 18.52
C THR A 378 39.91 -1.87 19.90
N ALA A 379 39.32 -1.02 20.72
CA ALA A 379 38.83 -1.34 22.06
C ALA A 379 37.31 -1.67 22.11
N GLY A 380 36.67 -1.85 20.94
CA GLY A 380 35.26 -2.03 20.87
C GLY A 380 34.81 -3.45 21.27
N ASP A 381 33.68 -3.51 21.96
CA ASP A 381 32.88 -4.73 22.07
C ASP A 381 31.98 -4.84 20.82
N TYR A 382 32.07 -5.97 20.11
CA TYR A 382 31.29 -6.20 18.90
C TYR A 382 30.31 -7.35 19.09
N ALA A 383 29.05 -7.12 18.77
CA ALA A 383 28.07 -8.20 18.73
C ALA A 383 28.39 -9.18 17.57
N SER A 384 28.09 -10.45 17.75
CA SER A 384 28.28 -11.46 16.71
C SER A 384 27.55 -11.07 15.42
N GLU A 385 26.29 -10.61 15.53
CA GLU A 385 25.44 -10.22 14.42
C GLU A 385 25.93 -8.95 13.71
N GLU A 386 26.62 -8.04 14.44
CA GLU A 386 27.25 -6.85 13.86
C GLU A 386 28.33 -7.24 12.85
N LEU A 387 29.28 -8.10 13.27
CA LEU A 387 30.36 -8.55 12.41
C LEU A 387 29.87 -9.42 11.24
N GLU A 388 28.85 -10.21 11.51
CA GLU A 388 28.16 -11.01 10.51
C GLU A 388 27.41 -10.15 9.47
N GLY A 389 26.78 -9.07 9.91
CA GLY A 389 26.14 -8.06 9.07
C GLY A 389 27.13 -7.41 8.11
N TYR A 390 28.30 -6.99 8.61
CA TYR A 390 29.36 -6.42 7.77
C TYR A 390 29.88 -7.42 6.73
N ALA A 391 30.15 -8.66 7.13
CA ALA A 391 30.57 -9.71 6.21
C ALA A 391 29.52 -9.99 5.12
N THR A 392 28.25 -10.03 5.51
CA THR A 392 27.14 -10.22 4.58
C THR A 392 27.05 -9.08 3.57
N ARG A 393 27.18 -7.85 4.03
CA ARG A 393 27.12 -6.66 3.18
C ARG A 393 28.28 -6.64 2.17
N MET A 394 29.49 -6.99 2.60
CA MET A 394 30.65 -7.13 1.70
C MET A 394 30.44 -8.25 0.67
N GLY A 395 29.84 -9.36 1.08
CA GLY A 395 29.51 -10.48 0.18
C GLY A 395 28.44 -10.17 -0.87
N GLN A 396 27.64 -9.11 -0.68
CA GLN A 396 26.62 -8.64 -1.64
C GLN A 396 27.18 -7.63 -2.66
N MET A 397 28.40 -7.16 -2.49
CA MET A 397 29.02 -6.22 -3.42
C MET A 397 29.35 -6.87 -4.76
N THR A 398 29.36 -6.09 -5.83
CA THR A 398 29.68 -6.55 -7.18
C THR A 398 30.73 -5.62 -7.81
N PRO A 399 31.99 -6.09 -8.01
CA PRO A 399 32.53 -7.36 -7.53
C PRO A 399 32.70 -7.42 -6.02
N PRO A 400 32.70 -8.60 -5.39
CA PRO A 400 32.97 -8.72 -3.96
C PRO A 400 34.45 -8.36 -3.66
N PRO A 401 34.76 -7.73 -2.50
CA PRO A 401 36.12 -7.26 -2.16
C PRO A 401 36.99 -8.40 -1.65
N THR A 402 37.08 -9.52 -2.35
CA THR A 402 37.67 -10.78 -1.89
C THR A 402 39.09 -10.63 -1.41
N GLN A 403 39.95 -9.86 -2.14
CA GLN A 403 41.36 -9.72 -1.74
C GLN A 403 41.48 -8.84 -0.50
N LEU A 404 40.79 -7.69 -0.45
CA LEU A 404 40.83 -6.81 0.73
C LEU A 404 40.35 -7.54 2.01
N VAL A 405 39.35 -8.41 1.87
CA VAL A 405 38.87 -9.20 3.00
C VAL A 405 39.82 -10.35 3.34
N ARG A 406 40.48 -10.98 2.35
CA ARG A 406 41.51 -12.02 2.58
C ARG A 406 42.66 -11.50 3.40
N ASP A 407 43.11 -10.29 3.12
CA ASP A 407 44.20 -9.66 3.86
C ASP A 407 43.85 -9.48 5.36
N GLN A 408 42.57 -9.42 5.71
CA GLN A 408 42.12 -9.32 7.10
C GLN A 408 42.16 -10.64 7.88
N LEU A 409 42.34 -11.80 7.24
CA LEU A 409 42.54 -13.07 7.95
C LEU A 409 43.80 -13.06 8.82
N ALA A 410 44.82 -12.26 8.46
CA ALA A 410 46.04 -12.09 9.21
C ALA A 410 46.09 -10.81 10.10
N ALA A 411 44.96 -10.07 10.19
CA ALA A 411 44.92 -8.83 10.95
C ALA A 411 45.13 -9.07 12.46
N GLN A 412 45.78 -8.12 13.16
CA GLN A 412 45.93 -8.16 14.62
C GLN A 412 44.55 -8.07 15.34
N ALA A 413 43.66 -7.24 14.80
CA ALA A 413 42.33 -7.04 15.34
C ALA A 413 41.48 -8.30 15.17
N TRP A 414 41.02 -8.88 16.28
CA TRP A 414 40.21 -10.10 16.29
C TRP A 414 38.90 -9.94 15.50
N TYR A 415 38.24 -8.79 15.57
CA TYR A 415 37.00 -8.50 14.86
C TYR A 415 37.20 -8.44 13.35
N ASN A 416 38.35 -7.93 12.87
CA ASN A 416 38.65 -7.95 11.43
C ASN A 416 38.81 -9.39 10.92
N ARG A 417 39.49 -10.26 11.70
CA ARG A 417 39.57 -11.69 11.36
C ARG A 417 38.19 -12.36 11.34
N VAL A 418 37.33 -12.05 12.31
CA VAL A 418 35.98 -12.62 12.35
C VAL A 418 35.14 -12.16 11.16
N ILE A 419 35.19 -10.87 10.77
CA ILE A 419 34.47 -10.39 9.57
C ILE A 419 34.96 -11.17 8.33
N ALA A 420 36.28 -11.34 8.19
CA ALA A 420 36.86 -12.07 7.07
C ALA A 420 36.46 -13.56 7.07
N ILE A 421 36.45 -14.22 8.23
CA ILE A 421 36.03 -15.62 8.40
C ILE A 421 34.54 -15.75 7.95
N ARG A 422 33.64 -14.88 8.45
CA ARG A 422 32.21 -14.90 8.10
C ARG A 422 31.95 -14.58 6.62
N PHE A 423 32.81 -13.75 6.01
CA PHE A 423 32.74 -13.51 4.57
C PHE A 423 33.09 -14.77 3.76
N PHE A 424 34.21 -15.46 4.08
CA PHE A 424 34.62 -16.65 3.36
C PHE A 424 33.75 -17.87 3.66
N GLU A 425 33.14 -17.95 4.81
CA GLU A 425 32.07 -18.92 5.11
C GLU A 425 31.00 -18.90 4.00
N ARG A 426 30.59 -17.70 3.56
CA ARG A 426 29.51 -17.50 2.60
C ARG A 426 29.98 -17.48 1.15
N LYS A 427 31.16 -16.97 0.87
CA LYS A 427 31.65 -16.68 -0.49
C LYS A 427 32.94 -17.41 -0.87
N GLY A 428 33.62 -18.03 0.09
CA GLY A 428 34.90 -18.69 -0.14
C GLY A 428 34.76 -19.97 -0.97
N GLY A 429 35.82 -20.23 -1.77
CA GLY A 429 36.03 -21.50 -2.46
C GLY A 429 36.87 -22.49 -1.63
N ALA A 430 37.26 -23.62 -2.23
CA ALA A 430 38.03 -24.66 -1.56
C ALA A 430 39.35 -24.17 -0.98
N SER A 431 40.09 -23.29 -1.69
CA SER A 431 41.34 -22.69 -1.22
C SER A 431 41.13 -21.79 0.00
N ASP A 432 40.03 -21.07 0.08
CA ASP A 432 39.72 -20.19 1.21
C ASP A 432 39.40 -21.02 2.46
N ILE A 433 38.75 -22.20 2.31
CA ILE A 433 38.48 -23.12 3.42
C ILE A 433 39.78 -23.63 4.03
N GLU A 434 40.83 -23.91 3.23
CA GLU A 434 42.13 -24.31 3.77
C GLU A 434 42.77 -23.19 4.59
N GLN A 435 42.63 -21.93 4.18
CA GLN A 435 43.07 -20.79 4.96
C GLN A 435 42.31 -20.66 6.28
N LEU A 436 40.99 -20.84 6.26
CA LEU A 436 40.15 -20.85 7.49
C LEU A 436 40.52 -21.97 8.45
N LYS A 437 40.93 -23.16 7.97
CA LYS A 437 41.43 -24.24 8.82
C LYS A 437 42.72 -23.82 9.58
N GLY A 438 43.57 -22.99 8.97
CA GLY A 438 44.75 -22.45 9.63
C GLY A 438 44.39 -21.55 10.84
N LEU A 439 43.18 -20.98 10.87
CA LEU A 439 42.72 -20.12 11.96
C LEU A 439 42.00 -20.85 13.09
N THR A 440 41.71 -22.15 12.99
CA THR A 440 41.03 -22.90 14.05
C THR A 440 41.79 -22.99 15.36
N ALA A 441 43.13 -22.80 15.31
CA ALA A 441 43.97 -22.73 16.49
C ALA A 441 44.12 -21.32 17.13
N ASP A 442 43.44 -20.30 16.55
CA ASP A 442 43.49 -18.92 17.03
C ASP A 442 42.85 -18.76 18.41
N LYS A 443 43.66 -18.42 19.41
CA LYS A 443 43.24 -18.18 20.79
C LYS A 443 42.75 -16.77 21.08
N GLY A 444 42.65 -15.90 20.06
CA GLY A 444 42.11 -14.57 20.20
C GLY A 444 40.65 -14.62 20.73
N SER A 445 40.41 -13.95 21.87
CA SER A 445 39.09 -13.94 22.50
C SER A 445 38.16 -12.98 21.78
N THR A 446 36.95 -13.46 21.48
CA THR A 446 35.84 -12.59 21.03
C THR A 446 35.30 -11.80 22.22
N LYS A 447 34.98 -10.51 21.98
CA LYS A 447 34.52 -9.59 23.05
C LYS A 447 33.21 -8.92 22.59
N GLY A 448 32.18 -9.06 23.38
CA GLY A 448 30.90 -8.42 23.12
C GLY A 448 29.70 -9.36 23.35
N PRO A 449 28.49 -8.88 23.12
CA PRO A 449 27.26 -9.63 23.34
C PRO A 449 26.99 -10.68 22.25
N ARG A 450 26.18 -11.69 22.61
CA ARG A 450 25.58 -12.68 21.69
C ARG A 450 26.55 -13.64 20.99
N TRP A 451 27.70 -13.92 21.62
CA TRP A 451 28.63 -14.92 21.09
C TRP A 451 28.23 -16.36 21.40
N GLY A 452 27.24 -16.58 22.25
CA GLY A 452 26.74 -17.92 22.59
C GLY A 452 27.84 -18.81 23.19
N LYS A 453 28.15 -19.92 22.52
CA LYS A 453 29.23 -20.84 22.90
C LYS A 453 30.56 -20.47 22.26
N THR A 454 30.59 -19.62 21.25
CA THR A 454 31.77 -19.18 20.50
C THR A 454 32.55 -18.17 21.36
N LYS A 455 33.77 -18.50 21.77
CA LYS A 455 34.56 -17.70 22.70
C LYS A 455 35.86 -17.21 22.11
N THR A 456 36.33 -17.82 21.03
CA THR A 456 37.60 -17.49 20.38
C THR A 456 37.41 -17.30 18.87
N VAL A 457 38.36 -16.66 18.21
CA VAL A 457 38.39 -16.56 16.75
C VAL A 457 38.48 -17.96 16.13
N GLY A 458 39.19 -18.88 16.79
CA GLY A 458 39.32 -20.27 16.37
C GLY A 458 37.94 -20.99 16.34
N ASP A 459 37.12 -20.79 17.37
CA ASP A 459 35.77 -21.37 17.40
C ASP A 459 34.93 -20.87 16.21
N VAL A 460 35.02 -19.56 15.89
CA VAL A 460 34.36 -18.97 14.71
C VAL A 460 34.85 -19.60 13.41
N ALA A 461 36.18 -19.81 13.30
CA ALA A 461 36.78 -20.43 12.13
C ALA A 461 36.35 -21.88 11.96
N GLU A 462 36.22 -22.64 13.05
CA GLU A 462 35.77 -24.04 13.02
C GLU A 462 34.31 -24.13 12.53
N GLU A 463 33.42 -23.29 13.07
CA GLU A 463 32.03 -23.17 12.61
C GLU A 463 31.95 -22.82 11.12
N ALA A 464 32.73 -21.81 10.69
CA ALA A 464 32.75 -21.34 9.32
C ALA A 464 33.27 -22.40 8.33
N VAL A 465 34.31 -23.18 8.71
CA VAL A 465 34.81 -24.31 7.92
C VAL A 465 33.75 -25.37 7.73
N ALA A 466 33.00 -25.72 8.79
CA ALA A 466 31.91 -26.69 8.71
C ALA A 466 30.80 -26.22 7.77
N ALA A 467 30.34 -24.99 7.92
CA ALA A 467 29.30 -24.39 7.12
C ALA A 467 29.71 -24.24 5.64
N ALA A 468 30.93 -23.77 5.37
CA ALA A 468 31.43 -23.62 4.00
C ALA A 468 31.60 -24.98 3.29
N LYS A 469 32.02 -26.04 3.98
CA LYS A 469 32.06 -27.39 3.41
C LYS A 469 30.67 -27.90 3.05
N GLN A 470 29.69 -27.70 3.93
CA GLN A 470 28.31 -28.07 3.63
C GLN A 470 27.81 -27.32 2.39
N ARG A 471 27.99 -26.01 2.32
CA ARG A 471 27.58 -25.18 1.17
C ARG A 471 28.20 -25.65 -0.16
N LEU A 472 29.50 -26.04 -0.15
CA LEU A 472 30.18 -26.51 -1.34
C LEU A 472 29.81 -27.95 -1.73
N ALA A 473 29.31 -28.77 -0.79
CA ALA A 473 28.82 -30.11 -1.06
C ALA A 473 27.38 -30.13 -1.61
N GLU A 474 26.60 -29.08 -1.37
CA GLU A 474 25.24 -28.96 -1.90
C GLU A 474 25.33 -28.60 -3.40
N PRO A 475 24.75 -29.41 -4.32
CA PRO A 475 24.70 -29.05 -5.72
C PRO A 475 23.94 -27.74 -5.89
N ALA A 476 24.51 -26.79 -6.64
CA ALA A 476 23.86 -25.54 -6.95
C ALA A 476 22.44 -25.83 -7.47
N ALA A 477 21.43 -25.44 -6.72
CA ALA A 477 20.06 -25.54 -7.17
C ALA A 477 19.94 -24.78 -8.49
N ARG A 478 19.74 -25.55 -9.59
CA ARG A 478 19.61 -25.04 -10.97
C ARG A 478 18.33 -24.28 -11.18
#